data_1773aaf2976c8a2e9272ff5dfc228fdc
#
_entry.id   1773aaf2976c8a2e9272ff5dfc228fdc
#
_cell.length_a   1.000
_cell.length_b   1.000
_cell.length_c   1.000
_cell.angle_alpha   90.00
_cell.angle_beta   90.00
_cell.angle_gamma   90.00
#
_symmetry.space_group_name_H-M   'P 1'
#
loop_
_entity.id
_entity.type
_entity.pdbx_description
1 polymer ?
#
loop_
_entity_poly.entity_id
_entity_poly.type
_entity_poly.pdbx_seq_one_letter_code
_entity_poly.pdbx_strand_id
1 'polypeptide(L)'
;MIKAATHDEIELVSGAMGYHPSRCVKGITILEKESVGACVLYDYWTPNSVQVHVYAPSLKTLFDAATLQEIFRYPFVSANRAVLVAATPADQKGSLAVSSWLGFREKYRIRDGWSTGVDIILKELRREDCRFLQQAVKLAG
;
A
#
# COMPACT_ATOMS: atom_id res chain seq x y z
N MET A 1 -11.87 6.70 -11.04
CA MET A 1 -12.58 7.21 -9.84
C MET A 1 -11.92 6.64 -8.60
N ILE A 2 -11.56 7.48 -7.66
CA ILE A 2 -10.93 7.10 -6.39
C ILE A 2 -12.01 7.12 -5.32
N LYS A 3 -12.15 6.04 -4.57
CA LYS A 3 -13.21 5.93 -3.55
C LYS A 3 -12.78 5.02 -2.40
N ALA A 4 -13.48 5.09 -1.28
CA ALA A 4 -13.30 4.13 -0.20
C ALA A 4 -13.66 2.72 -0.69
N ALA A 5 -12.84 1.73 -0.33
CA ALA A 5 -13.11 0.35 -0.70
C ALA A 5 -14.33 -0.19 0.04
N THR A 6 -15.20 -0.90 -0.68
CA THR A 6 -16.33 -1.60 -0.10
C THR A 6 -15.88 -2.90 0.56
N HIS A 7 -16.73 -3.47 1.40
CA HIS A 7 -16.44 -4.76 2.02
C HIS A 7 -16.17 -5.86 0.97
N ASP A 8 -16.98 -5.89 -0.10
CA ASP A 8 -16.81 -6.87 -1.16
C ASP A 8 -15.50 -6.69 -1.91
N GLU A 9 -15.09 -5.44 -2.15
CA GLU A 9 -13.80 -5.13 -2.78
C GLU A 9 -12.64 -5.56 -1.89
N ILE A 10 -12.73 -5.33 -0.58
CA ILE A 10 -11.71 -5.76 0.38
C ILE A 10 -11.58 -7.28 0.37
N GLU A 11 -12.68 -8.03 0.36
CA GLU A 11 -12.67 -9.48 0.29
C GLU A 11 -12.04 -9.98 -1.01
N LEU A 12 -12.44 -9.40 -2.14
CA LEU A 12 -11.90 -9.77 -3.44
C LEU A 12 -10.38 -9.56 -3.48
N VAL A 13 -9.94 -8.38 -3.10
CA VAL A 13 -8.53 -7.97 -3.18
C VAL A 13 -7.66 -8.75 -2.19
N SER A 14 -8.10 -8.89 -0.94
CA SER A 14 -7.35 -9.65 0.06
C SER A 14 -7.25 -11.12 -0.32
N GLY A 15 -8.32 -11.70 -0.87
CA GLY A 15 -8.31 -13.06 -1.38
C GLY A 15 -7.32 -13.24 -2.52
N ALA A 16 -7.26 -12.30 -3.45
CA ALA A 16 -6.30 -12.34 -4.56
C ALA A 16 -4.85 -12.25 -4.09
N MET A 17 -4.60 -11.56 -2.99
CA MET A 17 -3.25 -11.41 -2.41
C MET A 17 -2.90 -12.51 -1.40
N GLY A 18 -3.84 -13.41 -1.08
CA GLY A 18 -3.62 -14.44 -0.06
C GLY A 18 -3.46 -13.87 1.34
N TYR A 19 -4.14 -12.79 1.64
CA TYR A 19 -4.00 -12.04 2.88
C TYR A 19 -5.33 -12.04 3.65
N HIS A 20 -5.26 -12.22 4.97
CA HIS A 20 -6.42 -12.22 5.84
C HIS A 20 -6.53 -10.86 6.56
N PRO A 21 -7.48 -9.99 6.16
CA PRO A 21 -7.61 -8.68 6.79
C PRO A 21 -8.16 -8.78 8.22
N SER A 22 -7.74 -7.84 9.08
CA SER A 22 -8.32 -7.67 10.40
C SER A 22 -9.68 -6.95 10.29
N ARG A 23 -10.38 -6.82 11.42
CA ARG A 23 -11.65 -6.09 11.48
C ARG A 23 -11.47 -4.58 11.26
N CYS A 24 -10.25 -4.07 11.44
CA CYS A 24 -9.95 -2.64 11.33
C CYS A 24 -9.41 -2.25 9.96
N VAL A 25 -9.43 -3.15 8.98
CA VAL A 25 -8.93 -2.87 7.65
C VAL A 25 -9.70 -1.72 7.00
N LYS A 26 -8.96 -0.83 6.33
CA LYS A 26 -9.50 0.23 5.49
C LYS A 26 -8.91 0.08 4.10
N GLY A 27 -9.56 0.64 3.11
CA GLY A 27 -9.05 0.55 1.75
C GLY A 27 -9.46 1.72 0.89
N ILE A 28 -8.66 1.94 -0.15
CA ILE A 28 -8.96 2.88 -1.23
C ILE A 28 -8.98 2.08 -2.52
N THR A 29 -10.07 2.16 -3.25
CA THR A 29 -10.22 1.53 -4.55
C THR A 29 -10.16 2.57 -5.65
N ILE A 30 -9.41 2.29 -6.69
CA ILE A 30 -9.35 3.11 -7.89
C ILE A 30 -9.99 2.31 -9.02
N LEU A 31 -11.14 2.78 -9.48
CA LEU A 31 -11.85 2.15 -10.59
C LEU A 31 -11.29 2.64 -11.92
N GLU A 32 -11.04 1.69 -12.81
CA GLU A 32 -10.73 1.94 -14.20
C GLU A 32 -11.91 1.41 -15.01
N LYS A 33 -12.72 2.33 -15.55
CA LYS A 33 -14.05 2.02 -16.09
C LYS A 33 -14.90 1.43 -14.96
N GLU A 34 -15.39 0.20 -15.08
CA GLU A 34 -16.24 -0.44 -14.06
C GLU A 34 -15.52 -1.51 -13.28
N SER A 35 -14.19 -1.61 -13.42
CA SER A 35 -13.39 -2.64 -12.75
C SER A 35 -12.32 -2.01 -11.85
N VAL A 36 -11.81 -2.81 -10.92
CA VAL A 36 -10.74 -2.37 -10.02
C VAL A 36 -9.43 -2.30 -10.79
N GLY A 37 -8.91 -1.09 -11.00
CA GLY A 37 -7.59 -0.88 -11.59
C GLY A 37 -6.48 -0.95 -10.57
N ALA A 38 -6.75 -0.50 -9.34
CA ALA A 38 -5.85 -0.65 -8.22
C ALA A 38 -6.66 -0.58 -6.92
N CYS A 39 -6.12 -1.20 -5.87
CA CYS A 39 -6.70 -1.11 -4.54
C CYS A 39 -5.57 -1.16 -3.51
N VAL A 40 -5.64 -0.30 -2.52
CA VAL A 40 -4.67 -0.28 -1.43
C VAL A 40 -5.42 -0.55 -0.14
N LEU A 41 -4.98 -1.57 0.61
CA LEU A 41 -5.53 -1.91 1.91
C LEU A 41 -4.57 -1.45 3.01
N TYR A 42 -5.13 -0.87 4.05
CA TYR A 42 -4.41 -0.39 5.23
C TYR A 42 -4.91 -1.17 6.43
N ASP A 43 -4.01 -1.84 7.13
CA ASP A 43 -4.37 -2.75 8.20
C ASP A 43 -3.32 -2.81 9.30
N TYR A 44 -3.65 -3.53 10.37
CA TYR A 44 -2.75 -3.70 11.52
C TYR A 44 -2.25 -2.35 12.05
N TRP A 45 -3.24 -1.49 12.32
CA TRP A 45 -3.01 -0.14 12.81
C TRP A 45 -2.37 -0.15 14.20
N THR A 46 -1.31 0.65 14.36
CA THR A 46 -0.77 1.02 15.66
C THR A 46 -0.94 2.54 15.83
N PRO A 47 -0.66 3.10 17.01
CA PRO A 47 -0.71 4.56 17.14
C PRO A 47 0.17 5.33 16.15
N ASN A 48 1.23 4.71 15.64
CA ASN A 48 2.24 5.40 14.84
C ASN A 48 2.47 4.82 13.46
N SER A 49 1.94 3.62 13.18
CA SER A 49 2.18 2.93 11.91
C SER A 49 0.94 2.22 11.38
N VAL A 50 1.01 1.81 10.12
CA VAL A 50 0.00 0.97 9.50
C VAL A 50 0.67 0.12 8.42
N GLN A 51 0.21 -1.11 8.23
CA GLN A 51 0.64 -1.95 7.12
C GLN A 51 -0.14 -1.61 5.86
N VAL A 52 0.55 -1.63 4.72
CA VAL A 52 -0.05 -1.37 3.40
C VAL A 52 0.06 -2.60 2.52
N HIS A 53 -1.02 -2.92 1.83
CA HIS A 53 -1.08 -3.98 0.85
C HIS A 53 -1.60 -3.39 -0.45
N VAL A 54 -0.83 -3.53 -1.54
CA VAL A 54 -1.16 -2.92 -2.83
C VAL A 54 -1.55 -4.02 -3.82
N TYR A 55 -2.74 -3.90 -4.38
CA TYR A 55 -3.22 -4.72 -5.48
C TYR A 55 -3.38 -3.84 -6.70
N ALA A 56 -2.62 -4.11 -7.75
CA ALA A 56 -2.58 -3.24 -8.92
C ALA A 56 -2.54 -4.05 -10.22
N PRO A 57 -3.71 -4.57 -10.66
CA PRO A 57 -3.77 -5.21 -11.97
C PRO A 57 -3.45 -4.22 -13.10
N SER A 58 -3.67 -2.92 -12.89
CA SER A 58 -3.29 -1.86 -13.81
C SER A 58 -2.25 -0.95 -13.15
N LEU A 59 -0.98 -1.13 -13.48
CA LEU A 59 0.08 -0.25 -12.99
C LEU A 59 -0.10 1.19 -13.45
N LYS A 60 -0.65 1.39 -14.64
CA LYS A 60 -0.96 2.72 -15.15
C LYS A 60 -1.93 3.46 -14.21
N THR A 61 -2.95 2.77 -13.70
CA THR A 61 -3.90 3.33 -12.75
C THR A 61 -3.22 3.66 -11.43
N LEU A 62 -2.38 2.76 -10.91
CA LEU A 62 -1.66 2.99 -9.66
C LEU A 62 -0.72 4.19 -9.75
N PHE A 63 0.00 4.33 -10.86
CA PHE A 63 1.02 5.37 -11.02
C PHE A 63 0.46 6.74 -11.45
N ASP A 64 -0.84 6.87 -11.59
CA ASP A 64 -1.49 8.17 -11.81
C ASP A 64 -1.21 9.12 -10.65
N ALA A 65 -0.86 10.36 -10.94
CA ALA A 65 -0.43 11.33 -9.93
C ALA A 65 -1.49 11.57 -8.85
N ALA A 66 -2.74 11.72 -9.23
CA ALA A 66 -3.83 11.95 -8.28
C ALA A 66 -4.05 10.71 -7.38
N THR A 67 -3.92 9.52 -7.95
CA THR A 67 -4.02 8.25 -7.23
C THR A 67 -2.90 8.16 -6.18
N LEU A 68 -1.66 8.41 -6.57
CA LEU A 68 -0.51 8.34 -5.65
C LEU A 68 -0.65 9.33 -4.50
N GLN A 69 -1.10 10.55 -4.79
CA GLN A 69 -1.35 11.53 -3.74
C GLN A 69 -2.37 11.03 -2.73
N GLU A 70 -3.48 10.48 -3.19
CA GLU A 70 -4.56 10.05 -2.31
C GLU A 70 -4.18 8.83 -1.46
N ILE A 71 -3.51 7.83 -2.03
CA ILE A 71 -3.14 6.63 -1.31
C ILE A 71 -2.10 6.90 -0.21
N PHE A 72 -1.28 7.94 -0.33
CA PHE A 72 -0.32 8.34 0.71
C PHE A 72 -0.88 9.40 1.65
N ARG A 73 -1.72 10.29 1.15
CA ARG A 73 -2.36 11.31 1.97
C ARG A 73 -3.24 10.69 3.05
N TYR A 74 -3.99 9.65 2.71
CA TYR A 74 -4.89 9.03 3.67
C TYR A 74 -4.15 8.54 4.93
N PRO A 75 -3.15 7.66 4.87
CA PRO A 75 -2.49 7.18 6.09
C PRO A 75 -1.64 8.24 6.79
N PHE A 76 -0.92 9.05 6.04
CA PHE A 76 0.02 10.00 6.62
C PHE A 76 -0.64 11.27 7.16
N VAL A 77 -1.65 11.78 6.46
CA VAL A 77 -2.30 13.05 6.82
C VAL A 77 -3.63 12.81 7.52
N SER A 78 -4.59 12.15 6.86
CA SER A 78 -5.92 11.95 7.42
C SER A 78 -5.89 11.07 8.67
N ALA A 79 -5.14 9.97 8.64
CA ALA A 79 -5.00 9.06 9.78
C ALA A 79 -3.81 9.39 10.67
N ASN A 80 -2.99 10.37 10.30
CA ASN A 80 -1.86 10.88 11.07
C ASN A 80 -0.90 9.79 11.56
N ARG A 81 -0.52 8.87 10.66
CA ARG A 81 0.51 7.87 10.96
C ARG A 81 1.88 8.37 10.50
N ALA A 82 2.93 7.98 11.21
CA ALA A 82 4.29 8.41 10.91
C ALA A 82 5.01 7.46 9.95
N VAL A 83 4.61 6.18 9.93
CA VAL A 83 5.31 5.13 9.20
C VAL A 83 4.33 4.18 8.52
N LEU A 84 4.59 3.86 7.26
CA LEU A 84 3.95 2.76 6.55
C LEU A 84 4.88 1.56 6.53
N VAL A 85 4.33 0.37 6.71
CA VAL A 85 5.07 -0.89 6.71
C VAL A 85 4.53 -1.79 5.61
N ALA A 86 5.41 -2.41 4.85
CA ALA A 86 5.07 -3.41 3.85
C ALA A 86 5.83 -4.70 4.13
N ALA A 87 5.11 -5.83 4.11
CA ALA A 87 5.69 -7.16 4.26
C ALA A 87 5.45 -7.91 2.96
N THR A 88 6.52 -8.27 2.26
CA THR A 88 6.43 -8.84 0.91
C THR A 88 7.26 -10.13 0.81
N PRO A 89 6.71 -11.19 0.20
CA PRO A 89 7.51 -12.38 -0.08
C PRO A 89 8.70 -12.04 -0.99
N ALA A 90 9.86 -12.59 -0.69
CA ALA A 90 11.09 -12.27 -1.41
C ALA A 90 11.08 -12.70 -2.89
N ASP A 91 10.21 -13.63 -3.26
CA ASP A 91 10.04 -14.08 -4.65
C ASP A 91 9.09 -13.20 -5.47
N GLN A 92 8.42 -12.24 -4.84
CA GLN A 92 7.52 -11.29 -5.51
C GLN A 92 8.30 -10.08 -6.02
N LYS A 93 9.13 -10.30 -7.05
CA LYS A 93 10.06 -9.28 -7.57
C LYS A 93 9.35 -8.04 -8.10
N GLY A 94 8.20 -8.21 -8.75
CA GLY A 94 7.40 -7.09 -9.23
C GLY A 94 6.90 -6.18 -8.09
N SER A 95 6.36 -6.78 -7.04
CA SER A 95 5.91 -6.03 -5.86
C SER A 95 7.05 -5.32 -5.15
N LEU A 96 8.21 -5.98 -5.05
CA LEU A 96 9.41 -5.37 -4.45
C LEU A 96 9.91 -4.18 -5.28
N ALA A 97 9.88 -4.29 -6.60
CA ALA A 97 10.26 -3.19 -7.49
C ALA A 97 9.30 -2.00 -7.37
N VAL A 98 8.00 -2.25 -7.33
CA VAL A 98 6.99 -1.20 -7.15
C VAL A 98 7.16 -0.50 -5.82
N SER A 99 7.30 -1.24 -4.73
CA SER A 99 7.47 -0.63 -3.40
C SER A 99 8.76 0.16 -3.30
N SER A 100 9.84 -0.30 -3.92
CA SER A 100 11.10 0.47 -3.98
C SER A 100 10.92 1.78 -4.73
N TRP A 101 10.21 1.75 -5.87
CA TRP A 101 9.93 2.96 -6.64
C TRP A 101 9.06 3.95 -5.85
N LEU A 102 8.12 3.43 -5.06
CA LEU A 102 7.28 4.26 -4.19
C LEU A 102 8.06 4.90 -3.04
N GLY A 103 9.28 4.44 -2.77
CA GLY A 103 10.15 4.99 -1.74
C GLY A 103 10.30 4.13 -0.49
N PHE A 104 9.67 2.96 -0.46
CA PHE A 104 9.85 2.02 0.65
C PHE A 104 11.27 1.49 0.66
N ARG A 105 11.86 1.38 1.86
CA ARG A 105 13.22 0.87 2.06
C ARG A 105 13.20 -0.43 2.84
N GLU A 106 14.03 -1.39 2.43
CA GLU A 106 14.20 -2.65 3.15
C GLU A 106 14.84 -2.38 4.51
N LYS A 107 14.23 -2.91 5.57
CA LYS A 107 14.70 -2.77 6.94
C LYS A 107 15.08 -4.11 7.56
N TYR A 108 14.39 -5.17 7.20
CA TYR A 108 14.64 -6.48 7.76
C TYR A 108 14.20 -7.58 6.81
N ARG A 109 14.85 -8.73 6.93
CA ARG A 109 14.51 -9.93 6.16
C ARG A 109 14.31 -11.08 7.13
N ILE A 110 13.16 -11.74 7.07
CA ILE A 110 12.85 -12.90 7.91
C ILE A 110 13.03 -14.15 7.05
N ARG A 111 14.06 -14.94 7.37
CA ARG A 111 14.32 -16.18 6.63
C ARG A 111 13.15 -17.14 6.78
N ASP A 112 12.71 -17.72 5.65
CA ASP A 112 11.56 -18.63 5.58
C ASP A 112 10.28 -18.05 6.17
N GLY A 113 10.18 -16.75 6.28
CA GLY A 113 9.07 -16.09 6.95
C GLY A 113 7.74 -16.21 6.22
N TRP A 114 7.77 -16.35 4.90
CA TRP A 114 6.56 -16.54 4.12
C TRP A 114 6.20 -18.03 3.98
N SER A 115 7.15 -18.80 3.55
CA SER A 115 7.08 -20.26 3.41
C SER A 115 8.49 -20.82 3.39
N THR A 116 8.65 -22.14 3.43
CA THR A 116 9.97 -22.77 3.33
C THR A 116 10.65 -22.32 2.03
N GLY A 117 11.82 -21.74 2.14
CA GLY A 117 12.60 -21.24 1.00
C GLY A 117 12.18 -19.85 0.51
N VAL A 118 11.18 -19.21 1.12
CA VAL A 118 10.73 -17.87 0.73
C VAL A 118 10.74 -16.94 1.95
N ASP A 119 11.65 -15.99 1.93
CA ASP A 119 11.78 -15.01 3.00
C ASP A 119 10.67 -13.94 2.94
N ILE A 120 10.40 -13.29 4.07
CA ILE A 120 9.63 -12.05 4.09
C ILE A 120 10.61 -10.88 4.11
N ILE A 121 10.38 -9.90 3.25
CA ILE A 121 11.11 -8.64 3.25
C ILE A 121 10.22 -7.58 3.88
N LEU A 122 10.67 -7.00 4.99
CA LEU A 122 9.98 -5.89 5.67
C LEU A 122 10.58 -4.58 5.18
N LYS A 123 9.71 -3.72 4.68
CA LYS A 123 10.07 -2.39 4.20
C LYS A 123 9.27 -1.33 4.94
N GLU A 124 9.81 -0.13 5.03
CA GLU A 124 9.09 1.01 5.59
C GLU A 124 9.20 2.24 4.70
N LEU A 125 8.20 3.11 4.81
CA LEU A 125 8.21 4.44 4.24
C LEU A 125 7.76 5.41 5.33
N ARG A 126 8.62 6.38 5.64
CA ARG A 126 8.31 7.42 6.62
C ARG A 126 7.65 8.61 5.96
N ARG A 127 6.82 9.33 6.71
CA ARG A 127 6.12 10.52 6.21
C ARG A 127 7.10 11.53 5.60
N GLU A 128 8.20 11.82 6.30
CA GLU A 128 9.19 12.81 5.86
C GLU A 128 9.91 12.41 4.56
N ASP A 129 9.88 11.11 4.22
CA ASP A 129 10.54 10.60 3.02
C ASP A 129 9.57 10.39 1.85
N CYS A 130 8.27 10.65 2.06
CA CYS A 130 7.26 10.42 1.03
C CYS A 130 7.22 11.60 0.05
N ARG A 131 7.76 11.40 -1.16
CA ARG A 131 7.81 12.44 -2.19
C ARG A 131 6.44 12.85 -2.72
N PHE A 132 5.44 12.00 -2.58
CA PHE A 132 4.09 12.28 -3.09
C PHE A 132 3.36 13.30 -2.21
N LEU A 133 3.64 13.35 -0.92
CA LEU A 133 3.13 14.39 -0.02
C LEU A 133 3.79 15.75 -0.32
N GLN A 134 5.08 15.75 -0.61
CA GLN A 134 5.80 16.97 -0.98
C GLN A 134 5.23 17.59 -2.24
N GLN A 135 4.89 16.78 -3.24
CA GLN A 135 4.24 17.25 -4.46
C GLN A 135 2.86 17.87 -4.17
N ALA A 136 2.06 17.25 -3.30
CA ALA A 136 0.76 17.78 -2.90
C ALA A 136 0.89 19.13 -2.20
N VAL A 137 1.87 19.30 -1.32
CA VAL A 137 2.16 20.58 -0.63
C VAL A 137 2.54 21.66 -1.64
N LYS A 138 3.38 21.34 -2.62
CA LYS A 138 3.78 22.30 -3.67
C LYS A 138 2.59 22.75 -4.52
N LEU A 139 1.65 21.85 -4.80
CA LEU A 139 0.45 22.18 -5.58
C LEU A 139 -0.55 23.00 -4.75
N ALA A 140 -0.56 22.82 -3.43
CA ALA A 140 -1.45 23.56 -2.53
C ALA A 140 -0.91 24.94 -2.14
N GLY A 141 0.39 25.15 -2.28
CA GLY A 141 1.04 26.42 -1.98
C GLY A 141 1.22 27.26 -3.20
#